data_b2799e16f047222b422e6d391f6acd0f
#
_entry.id   b2799e16f047222b422e6d391f6acd0f
#
_cell.length_a   1.000
_cell.length_b   1.000
_cell.length_c   1.000
_cell.angle_alpha   90.00
_cell.angle_beta   90.00
_cell.angle_gamma   90.00
#
_symmetry.space_group_name_H-M   'P 1'
#
loop_
_entity.id
_entity.type
_entity.pdbx_description
1 polymer ?
#
loop_
_entity_poly.entity_id
_entity_poly.type
_entity_poly.pdbx_seq_one_letter_code
_entity_poly.pdbx_strand_id
1 'polypeptide(L)'
;MKILWTDGSASPNPGPGGFAVLEIDENTAKPVVLGREDDTTNIRMEGSAMIAAIKYAGNDGCEIHSDSEFWINVLTKWAPKWKANGWKKQTGPIKNLDLVQELYELYCDYPVKLIWVRGHMGTRFNELADEWANRARTGETV
;
A
#
# COMPACT_ATOMS: atom_id res chain seq x y z
N MET A 1 -4.27 15.00 -10.16
CA MET A 1 -3.91 13.70 -9.57
C MET A 1 -3.06 13.94 -8.33
N LYS A 2 -3.43 13.34 -7.21
CA LYS A 2 -2.68 13.49 -5.95
C LYS A 2 -1.39 12.67 -6.00
N ILE A 3 -0.33 13.18 -5.37
CA ILE A 3 0.93 12.44 -5.22
C ILE A 3 0.96 11.89 -3.80
N LEU A 4 0.95 10.55 -3.70
CA LEU A 4 0.86 9.85 -2.42
C LEU A 4 2.04 8.89 -2.26
N TRP A 5 2.59 8.85 -1.06
CA TRP A 5 3.62 7.87 -0.67
C TRP A 5 3.03 6.96 0.39
N THR A 6 3.20 5.66 0.21
CA THR A 6 2.61 4.64 1.09
C THR A 6 3.67 3.75 1.69
N ASP A 7 3.44 3.28 2.90
CA ASP A 7 4.26 2.24 3.53
C ASP A 7 3.45 1.50 4.57
N GLY A 8 3.91 0.31 4.90
CA GLY A 8 3.31 -0.53 5.93
C GLY A 8 4.36 -1.41 6.59
N SER A 9 4.15 -1.71 7.86
CA SER A 9 5.07 -2.55 8.62
C SER A 9 4.35 -3.31 9.72
N ALA A 10 4.91 -4.47 10.08
CA ALA A 10 4.49 -5.22 11.27
C ALA A 10 5.74 -5.61 12.04
N SER A 11 5.67 -5.54 13.38
CA SER A 11 6.80 -5.90 14.22
C SER A 11 6.29 -6.47 15.56
N PRO A 12 6.60 -7.76 15.84
CA PRO A 12 7.25 -8.72 14.93
C PRO A 12 6.39 -8.99 13.69
N ASN A 13 6.93 -9.66 12.70
CA ASN A 13 6.21 -10.01 11.48
C ASN A 13 6.00 -11.53 11.41
N PRO A 14 4.79 -12.12 11.68
CA PRO A 14 3.53 -11.40 11.95
C PRO A 14 3.44 -10.83 13.35
N GLY A 15 2.56 -9.83 13.50
CA GLY A 15 2.32 -9.17 14.77
C GLY A 15 1.60 -7.84 14.60
N PRO A 16 1.70 -6.94 15.59
CA PRO A 16 1.10 -5.62 15.46
C PRO A 16 1.69 -4.87 14.26
N GLY A 17 0.83 -4.23 13.48
CA GLY A 17 1.26 -3.51 12.30
C GLY A 17 0.60 -2.16 12.15
N GLY A 18 1.20 -1.32 11.32
CA GLY A 18 0.66 -0.02 10.96
C GLY A 18 0.95 0.30 9.51
N PHE A 19 0.15 1.23 8.97
CA PHE A 19 0.38 1.74 7.63
C PHE A 19 0.17 3.24 7.57
N ALA A 20 0.78 3.87 6.59
CA ALA A 20 0.70 5.31 6.40
C ALA A 20 0.51 5.66 4.94
N VAL A 21 -0.27 6.71 4.71
CA VAL A 21 -0.37 7.40 3.42
C VAL A 21 0.04 8.84 3.66
N LEU A 22 1.06 9.29 2.93
CA LEU A 22 1.50 10.68 2.96
C LEU A 22 1.10 11.36 1.66
N GLU A 23 0.57 12.56 1.76
CA GLU A 23 0.30 13.41 0.60
C GLU A 23 1.42 14.42 0.46
N ILE A 24 1.93 14.55 -0.77
CA ILE A 24 3.02 15.48 -1.06
C ILE A 24 2.42 16.74 -1.68
N ASP A 25 2.72 17.88 -1.08
CA ASP A 25 2.35 19.20 -1.59
C ASP A 25 3.63 20.02 -1.67
N GLU A 26 4.06 20.30 -2.89
CA GLU A 26 5.37 20.91 -3.16
C GLU A 26 6.47 20.03 -2.59
N ASN A 27 7.22 20.49 -1.59
CA ASN A 27 8.27 19.72 -0.95
C ASN A 27 7.92 19.27 0.48
N THR A 28 6.63 19.33 0.82
CA THR A 28 6.18 18.91 2.14
C THR A 28 5.38 17.62 2.06
N ALA A 29 5.53 16.77 3.07
CA ALA A 29 4.79 15.52 3.21
C ALA A 29 3.90 15.61 4.43
N LYS A 30 2.64 15.22 4.27
CA LYS A 30 1.64 15.29 5.32
C LYS A 30 0.96 13.93 5.44
N PRO A 31 0.90 13.31 6.64
CA PRO A 31 0.14 12.09 6.80
C PRO A 31 -1.35 12.38 6.66
N VAL A 32 -2.01 11.66 5.76
CA VAL A 32 -3.44 11.84 5.49
C VAL A 32 -4.26 10.63 5.91
N VAL A 33 -3.66 9.44 5.96
CA VAL A 33 -4.29 8.25 6.51
C VAL A 33 -3.24 7.48 7.31
N LEU A 34 -3.60 7.09 8.52
CA LEU A 34 -2.82 6.17 9.35
C LEU A 34 -3.75 5.07 9.83
N GLY A 35 -3.27 3.82 9.78
CA GLY A 35 -4.05 2.68 10.22
C GLY A 35 -3.21 1.71 11.03
N ARG A 36 -3.89 0.88 11.83
CA ARG A 36 -3.25 -0.08 12.74
C ARG A 36 -4.05 -1.37 12.79
N GLU A 37 -3.34 -2.49 12.89
CA GLU A 37 -3.92 -3.81 13.13
C GLU A 37 -3.11 -4.53 14.20
N ASP A 38 -3.79 -5.28 15.07
CA ASP A 38 -3.11 -5.96 16.18
C ASP A 38 -2.38 -7.23 15.75
N ASP A 39 -2.83 -7.87 14.67
CA ASP A 39 -2.25 -9.12 14.18
C ASP A 39 -2.27 -9.12 12.65
N THR A 40 -1.13 -8.84 12.07
CA THR A 40 -1.02 -8.66 10.63
C THR A 40 0.40 -8.97 10.15
N THR A 41 0.70 -8.64 8.90
CA THR A 41 2.02 -8.82 8.30
C THR A 41 2.47 -7.55 7.57
N ASN A 42 3.77 -7.45 7.28
CA ASN A 42 4.29 -6.35 6.46
C ASN A 42 3.54 -6.24 5.13
N ILE A 43 3.36 -7.36 4.44
CA ILE A 43 2.69 -7.39 3.14
C ILE A 43 1.25 -6.89 3.24
N ARG A 44 0.51 -7.33 4.25
CA ARG A 44 -0.89 -6.87 4.43
C ARG A 44 -0.94 -5.38 4.72
N MET A 45 -0.02 -4.86 5.52
CA MET A 45 0.01 -3.43 5.85
C MET A 45 0.38 -2.58 4.63
N GLU A 46 1.30 -3.05 3.81
CA GLU A 46 1.64 -2.37 2.55
C GLU A 46 0.43 -2.32 1.60
N GLY A 47 -0.31 -3.42 1.46
CA GLY A 47 -1.53 -3.46 0.66
C GLY A 47 -2.64 -2.57 1.23
N SER A 48 -2.79 -2.57 2.55
CA SER A 48 -3.77 -1.72 3.24
C SER A 48 -3.47 -0.23 3.02
N ALA A 49 -2.19 0.15 3.00
CA ALA A 49 -1.80 1.53 2.70
C ALA A 49 -2.22 1.94 1.28
N MET A 50 -2.02 1.07 0.30
CA MET A 50 -2.44 1.35 -1.08
C MET A 50 -3.95 1.46 -1.21
N ILE A 51 -4.71 0.58 -0.54
CA ILE A 51 -6.18 0.66 -0.51
C ILE A 51 -6.62 2.01 0.06
N ALA A 52 -6.03 2.41 1.19
CA ALA A 52 -6.35 3.68 1.82
C ALA A 52 -6.00 4.87 0.92
N ALA A 53 -4.89 4.79 0.19
CA ALA A 53 -4.47 5.83 -0.73
C ALA A 53 -5.47 6.02 -1.87
N ILE A 54 -5.91 4.93 -2.49
CA ILE A 54 -6.88 5.01 -3.59
C ILE A 54 -8.21 5.56 -3.10
N LYS A 55 -8.69 5.10 -1.95
CA LYS A 55 -9.94 5.60 -1.36
C LYS A 55 -9.84 7.08 -1.00
N TYR A 56 -8.71 7.51 -0.46
CA TYR A 56 -8.48 8.92 -0.11
C TYR A 56 -8.53 9.82 -1.35
N ALA A 57 -7.88 9.41 -2.43
CA ALA A 57 -7.82 10.20 -3.66
C ALA A 57 -9.14 10.18 -4.43
N GLY A 58 -9.85 9.05 -4.41
CA GLY A 58 -11.11 8.90 -5.13
C GLY A 58 -10.97 9.20 -6.61
N ASN A 59 -11.95 9.90 -7.16
CA ASN A 59 -12.01 10.21 -8.60
C ASN A 59 -10.92 11.18 -9.07
N ASP A 60 -10.29 11.93 -8.16
CA ASP A 60 -9.14 12.77 -8.51
C ASP A 60 -7.97 11.93 -8.99
N GLY A 61 -7.91 10.68 -8.57
CA GLY A 61 -6.82 9.80 -8.89
C GLY A 61 -5.56 10.09 -8.10
N CYS A 62 -4.61 9.17 -8.17
CA CYS A 62 -3.36 9.31 -7.44
C CYS A 62 -2.19 8.64 -8.15
N GLU A 63 -1.03 9.19 -7.89
CA GLU A 63 0.25 8.57 -8.21
C GLU A 63 0.78 8.03 -6.89
N ILE A 64 0.85 6.70 -6.76
CA ILE A 64 1.31 6.03 -5.55
C ILE A 64 2.78 5.67 -5.70
N HIS A 65 3.59 6.22 -4.81
CA HIS A 65 5.00 5.86 -4.67
C HIS A 65 5.13 4.84 -3.55
N SER A 66 5.67 3.67 -3.85
CA SER A 66 5.80 2.57 -2.89
C SER A 66 7.07 1.79 -3.14
N ASP A 67 7.67 1.28 -2.06
CA ASP A 67 8.80 0.36 -2.16
C ASP A 67 8.35 -1.10 -2.24
N SER A 68 7.06 -1.37 -2.24
CA SER A 68 6.51 -2.72 -2.34
C SER A 68 6.48 -3.20 -3.78
N GLU A 69 7.57 -3.78 -4.24
CA GLU A 69 7.65 -4.41 -5.55
C GLU A 69 6.61 -5.54 -5.67
N PHE A 70 6.36 -6.27 -4.58
CA PHE A 70 5.36 -7.33 -4.54
C PHE A 70 3.99 -6.82 -4.99
N TRP A 71 3.47 -5.75 -4.34
CA TRP A 71 2.13 -5.25 -4.67
C TRP A 71 2.06 -4.62 -6.04
N ILE A 72 3.12 -3.95 -6.47
CA ILE A 72 3.16 -3.39 -7.83
C ILE A 72 3.09 -4.51 -8.85
N ASN A 73 3.83 -5.60 -8.65
CA ASN A 73 3.78 -6.76 -9.54
C ASN A 73 2.42 -7.46 -9.49
N VAL A 74 1.82 -7.58 -8.31
CA VAL A 74 0.46 -8.14 -8.18
C VAL A 74 -0.51 -7.37 -9.05
N LEU A 75 -0.54 -6.04 -8.91
CA LEU A 75 -1.53 -5.22 -9.60
C LEU A 75 -1.31 -5.12 -11.11
N THR A 76 -0.05 -5.11 -11.55
CA THR A 76 0.29 -4.86 -12.96
C THR A 76 0.49 -6.13 -13.76
N LYS A 77 0.82 -7.24 -13.11
CA LYS A 77 1.20 -8.49 -13.82
C LYS A 77 0.36 -9.68 -13.42
N TRP A 78 0.20 -9.95 -12.12
CA TRP A 78 -0.36 -11.22 -11.66
C TRP A 78 -1.88 -11.21 -11.48
N ALA A 79 -2.44 -10.17 -10.88
CA ALA A 79 -3.87 -10.10 -10.63
C ALA A 79 -4.73 -10.17 -11.90
N PRO A 80 -4.35 -9.53 -13.02
CA PRO A 80 -5.10 -9.71 -14.27
C PRO A 80 -5.20 -11.17 -14.70
N LYS A 81 -4.10 -11.92 -14.58
CA LYS A 81 -4.08 -13.36 -14.92
C LYS A 81 -4.91 -14.17 -13.95
N TRP A 82 -4.78 -13.91 -12.65
CA TRP A 82 -5.54 -14.62 -11.63
C TRP A 82 -7.04 -14.39 -11.78
N LYS A 83 -7.43 -13.15 -12.04
CA LYS A 83 -8.85 -12.83 -12.29
C LYS A 83 -9.40 -13.57 -13.51
N ALA A 84 -8.63 -13.62 -14.60
CA ALA A 84 -9.01 -14.35 -15.80
C ALA A 84 -9.18 -15.86 -15.54
N ASN A 85 -8.46 -16.41 -14.56
CA ASN A 85 -8.52 -17.81 -14.17
C ASN A 85 -9.44 -18.07 -12.97
N GLY A 86 -10.35 -17.15 -12.65
CA GLY A 86 -11.29 -17.29 -11.54
C GLY A 86 -10.64 -17.18 -10.17
N TRP A 87 -9.59 -16.38 -10.05
CA TRP A 87 -8.84 -16.17 -8.82
C TRP A 87 -8.13 -17.42 -8.31
N LYS A 88 -7.58 -18.19 -9.24
CA LYS A 88 -6.80 -19.40 -8.94
C LYS A 88 -5.45 -19.32 -9.64
N LYS A 89 -4.45 -19.94 -9.05
CA LYS A 89 -3.15 -20.12 -9.69
C LYS A 89 -2.76 -21.59 -9.67
N GLN A 90 -1.90 -21.98 -10.61
CA GLN A 90 -1.52 -23.39 -10.80
C GLN A 90 -0.77 -23.98 -9.59
N THR A 91 -0.05 -23.16 -8.84
CA THR A 91 0.81 -23.60 -7.75
C THR A 91 0.12 -23.63 -6.39
N GLY A 92 -1.21 -23.39 -6.33
CA GLY A 92 -1.97 -23.44 -5.09
C GLY A 92 -2.78 -22.18 -4.82
N PRO A 93 -3.27 -22.00 -3.59
CA PRO A 93 -4.09 -20.84 -3.26
C PRO A 93 -3.30 -19.53 -3.32
N ILE A 94 -3.98 -18.45 -3.64
CA ILE A 94 -3.40 -17.11 -3.66
C ILE A 94 -3.40 -16.58 -2.22
N LYS A 95 -2.21 -16.24 -1.73
CA LYS A 95 -2.08 -15.65 -0.39
C LYS A 95 -2.65 -14.24 -0.38
N ASN A 96 -3.28 -13.85 0.72
CA ASN A 96 -3.87 -12.53 0.91
C ASN A 96 -4.93 -12.20 -0.16
N LEU A 97 -5.66 -13.21 -0.61
CA LEU A 97 -6.63 -13.07 -1.69
C LEU A 97 -7.65 -11.96 -1.43
N ASP A 98 -8.11 -11.82 -0.18
CA ASP A 98 -9.03 -10.76 0.22
C ASP A 98 -8.50 -9.37 -0.13
N LEU A 99 -7.25 -9.08 0.23
CA LEU A 99 -6.60 -7.81 -0.10
C LEU A 99 -6.32 -7.68 -1.60
N VAL A 100 -5.87 -8.75 -2.23
CA VAL A 100 -5.58 -8.76 -3.67
C VAL A 100 -6.84 -8.36 -4.46
N GLN A 101 -7.98 -8.98 -4.14
CA GLN A 101 -9.23 -8.70 -4.83
C GLN A 101 -9.70 -7.27 -4.58
N GLU A 102 -9.69 -6.81 -3.34
CA GLU A 102 -10.12 -5.45 -3.00
C GLU A 102 -9.24 -4.41 -3.66
N LEU A 103 -7.93 -4.57 -3.53
CA LEU A 103 -6.99 -3.59 -4.08
C LEU A 103 -7.01 -3.56 -5.60
N TYR A 104 -7.09 -4.73 -6.25
CA TYR A 104 -7.14 -4.79 -7.70
C TYR A 104 -8.42 -4.16 -8.25
N GLU A 105 -9.56 -4.39 -7.59
CA GLU A 105 -10.82 -3.77 -7.98
C GLU A 105 -10.74 -2.25 -7.90
N LEU A 106 -10.20 -1.71 -6.82
CA LEU A 106 -10.00 -0.28 -6.67
C LEU A 106 -9.01 0.28 -7.71
N TYR A 107 -7.94 -0.45 -7.96
CA TYR A 107 -6.94 -0.07 -8.95
C TYR A 107 -7.55 0.04 -10.36
N CYS A 108 -8.48 -0.84 -10.69
CA CYS A 108 -9.17 -0.81 -11.99
C CYS A 108 -10.24 0.28 -12.07
N ASP A 109 -10.91 0.58 -10.94
CA ASP A 109 -12.05 1.50 -10.90
C ASP A 109 -11.66 2.98 -10.80
N TYR A 110 -10.45 3.27 -10.33
CA TYR A 110 -9.99 4.64 -10.11
C TYR A 110 -8.71 4.93 -10.89
N PRO A 111 -8.45 6.20 -11.23
CA PRO A 111 -7.19 6.55 -11.90
C PRO A 111 -6.00 6.39 -10.94
N VAL A 112 -5.16 5.41 -11.19
CA VAL A 112 -3.99 5.13 -10.33
C VAL A 112 -2.77 4.88 -11.19
N LYS A 113 -1.68 5.59 -10.84
CA LYS A 113 -0.36 5.34 -11.41
C LYS A 113 0.54 4.84 -10.30
N LEU A 114 1.24 3.73 -10.55
CA LEU A 114 2.15 3.14 -9.58
C LEU A 114 3.59 3.46 -9.93
N ILE A 115 4.32 3.97 -8.95
CA ILE A 115 5.74 4.30 -9.08
C ILE A 115 6.50 3.48 -8.03
N TRP A 116 7.36 2.58 -8.50
CA TRP A 116 8.22 1.84 -7.58
C TRP A 116 9.39 2.72 -7.16
N VAL A 117 9.64 2.78 -5.85
CA VAL A 117 10.82 3.44 -5.30
C VAL A 117 11.64 2.40 -4.57
N ARG A 118 12.96 2.51 -4.68
CA ARG A 118 13.85 1.56 -4.02
C ARG A 118 13.89 1.86 -2.52
N GLY A 119 13.48 0.89 -1.70
CA GLY A 119 13.49 1.04 -0.25
C GLY A 119 14.90 1.21 0.29
N HIS A 120 15.02 1.93 1.40
CA HIS A 120 16.28 2.13 2.13
C HIS A 120 17.40 2.79 1.32
N MET A 121 17.05 3.59 0.29
CA MET A 121 18.01 4.30 -0.53
C MET A 121 18.08 5.79 -0.21
N GLY A 122 17.69 6.19 1.00
CA GLY A 122 17.81 7.56 1.46
C GLY A 122 16.80 8.54 0.86
N THR A 123 15.75 8.06 0.20
CA THR A 123 14.69 8.93 -0.30
C THR A 123 13.89 9.49 0.87
N ARG A 124 13.88 10.80 1.02
CA ARG A 124 13.26 11.49 2.15
C ARG A 124 11.82 11.05 2.39
N PHE A 125 10.99 11.00 1.35
CA PHE A 125 9.57 10.69 1.52
C PHE A 125 9.34 9.21 1.81
N ASN A 126 10.18 8.32 1.29
CA ASN A 126 10.10 6.91 1.64
C ASN A 126 10.43 6.69 3.12
N GLU A 127 11.46 7.36 3.61
CA GLU A 127 11.85 7.30 5.03
C GLU A 127 10.75 7.87 5.94
N LEU A 128 10.11 8.97 5.53
CA LEU A 128 8.99 9.54 6.28
C LEU A 128 7.79 8.60 6.29
N ALA A 129 7.48 7.96 5.16
CA ALA A 129 6.37 6.99 5.10
C ALA A 129 6.64 5.81 6.04
N ASP A 130 7.87 5.31 6.08
CA ASP A 130 8.27 4.24 7.00
C ASP A 130 8.12 4.69 8.45
N GLU A 131 8.60 5.88 8.79
CA GLU A 131 8.48 6.44 10.13
C GLU A 131 7.02 6.54 10.55
N TRP A 132 6.14 7.06 9.69
CA TRP A 132 4.73 7.21 10.02
C TRP A 132 4.01 5.86 10.12
N ALA A 133 4.39 4.87 9.30
CA ALA A 133 3.85 3.52 9.44
C ALA A 133 4.21 2.92 10.81
N ASN A 134 5.43 3.12 11.28
CA ASN A 134 5.85 2.69 12.61
C ASN A 134 5.12 3.44 13.72
N ARG A 135 4.90 4.74 13.57
CA ARG A 135 4.12 5.52 14.53
C ARG A 135 2.66 5.07 14.58
N ALA A 136 2.07 4.78 13.42
CA ALA A 136 0.71 4.23 13.37
C ALA A 136 0.64 2.88 14.09
N ARG A 137 1.65 2.02 13.91
CA ARG A 137 1.73 0.73 14.59
C ARG A 137 1.71 0.89 16.11
N THR A 138 2.29 1.94 16.64
CA THR A 138 2.33 2.21 18.08
C THR A 138 1.15 3.03 18.57
N GLY A 139 0.17 3.32 17.72
CA GLY A 139 -1.10 3.91 18.11
C GLY A 139 -1.35 5.35 17.71
N GLU A 140 -0.42 6.01 16.97
CA GLU A 140 -0.67 7.36 16.50
C GLU A 140 -1.79 7.39 15.46
N THR A 141 -2.55 8.47 15.45
CA THR A 141 -3.63 8.72 14.50
C THR A 141 -3.44 10.10 13.87
N VAL A 142 -4.14 10.29 12.76
CA VAL A 142 -4.14 11.60 12.06
C VAL A 142 -5.08 12.56 12.74
#